data_44570c39e6f0b69a369fe58dffd85515
#
_entry.id   44570c39e6f0b69a369fe58dffd85515
#
_cell.length_a   1.000
_cell.length_b   1.000
_cell.length_c   1.000
_cell.angle_alpha   90.00
_cell.angle_beta   90.00
_cell.angle_gamma   90.00
#
_symmetry.space_group_name_H-M   'P 1'
#
loop_
_entity.id
_entity.type
_entity.pdbx_description
1 polymer ?
#
loop_
_entity_poly.entity_id
_entity_poly.type
_entity_poly.pdbx_seq_one_letter_code
_entity_poly.pdbx_strand_id
1 'polypeptide(L)'
;MIFRPDLILIDGTSYIYRAFHALPPLTTKEGKPTGATRGFASMIRKLISTYPGVPMVMVFDAKGPNFRNDYYEPYKKNRPPMPNELRVQIDDIKKLSELFCFSIEEVVGVEADDVIATLAEKFGKDKKILISSPDKDLTQLVTNNIIQHNSMSNEFFNEEYVLEKFGVSPNQISELLALVGDKADNIPGITKVGNKTAAKWLNQHGSLDNLLKHADEITGVVGENLRNEKDFLKRNLF
;
A
#
# COMPACT_ATOMS: atom_id res chain seq x y z
N MET A 1 6.97 22.75 -9.36
CA MET A 1 6.85 23.25 -7.95
C MET A 1 7.30 22.14 -7.03
N ILE A 2 8.20 22.38 -6.08
CA ILE A 2 8.65 21.34 -5.13
C ILE A 2 7.48 21.08 -4.17
N PHE A 3 6.99 19.83 -4.10
CA PHE A 3 5.95 19.44 -3.15
C PHE A 3 6.51 19.53 -1.72
N ARG A 4 5.91 20.35 -0.88
CA ARG A 4 6.23 20.47 0.54
C ARG A 4 5.05 19.95 1.34
N PRO A 5 5.18 18.78 1.98
CA PRO A 5 4.10 18.21 2.79
C PRO A 5 3.93 18.97 4.11
N ASP A 6 2.68 19.04 4.58
CA ASP A 6 2.31 19.50 5.91
C ASP A 6 2.28 18.34 6.92
N LEU A 7 2.16 17.10 6.42
CA LEU A 7 2.16 15.86 7.20
C LEU A 7 2.72 14.72 6.35
N ILE A 8 3.49 13.83 6.99
CA ILE A 8 3.98 12.60 6.37
C ILE A 8 3.37 11.40 7.08
N LEU A 9 2.71 10.52 6.34
CA LEU A 9 2.22 9.22 6.80
C LEU A 9 3.21 8.15 6.33
N ILE A 10 3.74 7.39 7.26
CA ILE A 10 4.80 6.40 6.98
C ILE A 10 4.22 5.02 7.22
N ASP A 11 4.27 4.18 6.21
CA ASP A 11 3.99 2.75 6.30
C ASP A 11 5.17 2.07 7.03
N GLY A 12 5.03 1.95 8.33
CA GLY A 12 6.06 1.42 9.22
C GLY A 12 6.33 -0.06 8.96
N THR A 13 5.30 -0.84 8.66
CA THR A 13 5.44 -2.27 8.36
C THR A 13 6.27 -2.48 7.09
N SER A 14 5.98 -1.78 6.01
CA SER A 14 6.77 -1.84 4.79
C SER A 14 8.22 -1.37 5.00
N TYR A 15 8.42 -0.34 5.82
CA TYR A 15 9.77 0.13 6.19
C TYR A 15 10.57 -0.92 6.96
N ILE A 16 9.92 -1.66 7.87
CA ILE A 16 10.53 -2.77 8.63
C ILE A 16 11.00 -3.88 7.69
N TYR A 17 10.11 -4.38 6.84
CA TYR A 17 10.45 -5.46 5.89
C TYR A 17 11.54 -5.03 4.92
N ARG A 18 11.46 -3.82 4.41
CA ARG A 18 12.50 -3.26 3.56
C ARG A 18 13.85 -3.22 4.25
N ALA A 19 13.90 -2.68 5.47
CA ALA A 19 15.14 -2.59 6.24
C ALA A 19 15.75 -3.97 6.48
N PHE A 20 14.91 -4.97 6.73
CA PHE A 20 15.33 -6.35 6.93
C PHE A 20 15.97 -6.96 5.69
N HIS A 21 15.37 -6.76 4.51
CA HIS A 21 15.86 -7.32 3.25
C HIS A 21 16.97 -6.51 2.59
N ALA A 22 17.17 -5.25 2.98
CA ALA A 22 18.16 -4.36 2.34
C ALA A 22 19.59 -4.56 2.86
N LEU A 23 19.75 -5.10 4.06
CA LEU A 23 21.05 -5.25 4.70
C LEU A 23 21.40 -6.73 4.90
N PRO A 24 22.70 -7.08 4.86
CA PRO A 24 23.14 -8.41 5.28
C PRO A 24 22.78 -8.65 6.76
N PRO A 25 22.75 -9.90 7.23
CA PRO A 25 22.53 -10.21 8.62
C PRO A 25 23.57 -9.51 9.52
N LEU A 26 23.12 -8.56 10.33
CA LEU A 26 23.94 -7.87 11.33
C LEU A 26 23.50 -8.30 12.72
N THR A 27 24.47 -8.53 13.59
CA THR A 27 24.22 -8.93 14.98
C THR A 27 25.06 -8.10 15.95
N THR A 28 24.62 -8.03 17.21
CA THR A 28 25.48 -7.58 18.32
C THR A 28 26.57 -8.62 18.58
N LYS A 29 27.49 -8.31 19.49
CA LYS A 29 28.53 -9.26 19.96
C LYS A 29 27.92 -10.49 20.62
N GLU A 30 26.74 -10.35 21.22
CA GLU A 30 25.98 -11.40 21.89
C GLU A 30 25.05 -12.18 20.92
N GLY A 31 25.12 -11.88 19.60
CA GLY A 31 24.36 -12.59 18.57
C GLY A 31 22.93 -12.07 18.34
N LYS A 32 22.48 -10.97 18.99
CA LYS A 32 21.14 -10.39 18.75
C LYS A 32 21.08 -9.76 17.36
N PRO A 33 20.11 -10.12 16.49
CA PRO A 33 19.92 -9.48 15.19
C PRO A 33 19.63 -7.97 15.31
N THR A 34 20.24 -7.15 14.45
CA THR A 34 20.12 -5.68 14.47
C THR A 34 20.00 -5.06 13.07
N GLY A 35 20.06 -5.87 12.02
CA GLY A 35 20.05 -5.38 10.63
C GLY A 35 18.83 -4.54 10.29
N ALA A 36 17.63 -5.03 10.63
CA ALA A 36 16.38 -4.31 10.37
C ALA A 36 16.31 -3.00 11.17
N THR A 37 16.68 -3.02 12.46
CA THR A 37 16.70 -1.82 13.32
C THR A 37 17.64 -0.76 12.77
N ARG A 38 18.86 -1.15 12.33
CA ARG A 38 19.82 -0.23 11.74
C ARG A 38 19.35 0.34 10.40
N GLY A 39 18.82 -0.51 9.53
CA GLY A 39 18.28 -0.10 8.23
C GLY A 39 17.12 0.87 8.40
N PHE A 40 16.17 0.54 9.28
CA PHE A 40 15.05 1.39 9.62
C PHE A 40 15.49 2.76 10.13
N ALA A 41 16.41 2.80 11.11
CA ALA A 41 16.96 4.06 11.62
C ALA A 41 17.58 4.92 10.51
N SER A 42 18.32 4.30 9.58
CA SER A 42 18.93 5.01 8.45
C SER A 42 17.91 5.61 7.50
N MET A 43 16.84 4.86 7.20
CA MET A 43 15.75 5.34 6.34
C MET A 43 15.00 6.51 6.99
N ILE A 44 14.67 6.38 8.28
CA ILE A 44 13.99 7.45 9.04
C ILE A 44 14.84 8.71 9.12
N ARG A 45 16.14 8.59 9.43
CA ARG A 45 17.04 9.75 9.44
C ARG A 45 17.10 10.46 8.09
N LYS A 46 17.11 9.69 6.99
CA LYS A 46 17.03 10.27 5.64
C LYS A 46 15.73 11.04 5.44
N LEU A 47 14.61 10.49 5.86
CA LEU A 47 13.29 11.12 5.72
C LEU A 47 13.22 12.42 6.53
N ILE A 48 13.64 12.41 7.80
CA ILE A 48 13.70 13.60 8.66
C ILE A 48 14.61 14.68 8.06
N SER A 49 15.77 14.29 7.52
CA SER A 49 16.70 15.26 6.91
C SER A 49 16.18 15.85 5.60
N THR A 50 15.32 15.09 4.88
CA THR A 50 14.69 15.57 3.64
C THR A 50 13.54 16.53 3.92
N TYR A 51 12.80 16.30 5.02
CA TYR A 51 11.61 17.08 5.42
C TYR A 51 11.74 17.61 6.85
N PRO A 52 12.68 18.53 7.10
CA PRO A 52 12.93 19.03 8.45
C PRO A 52 11.72 19.80 8.99
N GLY A 53 11.31 19.46 10.22
CA GLY A 53 10.22 20.10 10.94
C GLY A 53 8.81 19.71 10.48
N VAL A 54 8.67 18.78 9.51
CA VAL A 54 7.37 18.28 9.10
C VAL A 54 6.90 17.20 10.09
N PRO A 55 5.67 17.30 10.64
CA PRO A 55 5.07 16.25 11.45
C PRO A 55 5.00 14.91 10.71
N MET A 56 5.27 13.81 11.42
CA MET A 56 5.28 12.47 10.85
C MET A 56 4.47 11.52 11.73
N VAL A 57 3.65 10.67 11.10
CA VAL A 57 2.92 9.59 11.75
C VAL A 57 3.43 8.27 11.20
N MET A 58 3.85 7.39 12.09
CA MET A 58 4.27 6.04 11.80
C MET A 58 3.10 5.09 12.02
N VAL A 59 2.74 4.34 10.99
CA VAL A 59 1.61 3.41 11.05
C VAL A 59 2.14 1.99 10.95
N PHE A 60 1.77 1.13 11.92
CA PHE A 60 2.12 -0.29 11.92
C PHE A 60 0.89 -1.16 11.84
N ASP A 61 1.03 -2.32 11.23
CA ASP A 61 0.03 -3.38 11.33
C ASP A 61 -0.05 -3.90 12.76
N ALA A 62 -1.27 -3.98 13.28
CA ALA A 62 -1.53 -4.63 14.56
C ALA A 62 -1.42 -6.15 14.43
N LYS A 63 -1.11 -6.82 15.55
CA LYS A 63 -1.12 -8.28 15.61
C LYS A 63 -2.56 -8.81 15.59
N GLY A 64 -2.78 -9.88 14.85
CA GLY A 64 -4.06 -10.59 14.80
C GLY A 64 -4.74 -10.52 13.44
N PRO A 65 -5.95 -11.10 13.33
CA PRO A 65 -6.73 -11.03 12.12
C PRO A 65 -7.30 -9.62 11.91
N ASN A 66 -7.54 -9.28 10.66
CA ASN A 66 -8.26 -8.05 10.29
C ASN A 66 -9.62 -8.42 9.68
N PHE A 67 -10.49 -7.41 9.49
CA PHE A 67 -11.85 -7.60 8.97
C PHE A 67 -11.88 -8.26 7.57
N ARG A 68 -10.82 -8.13 6.74
CA ARG A 68 -10.76 -8.77 5.42
C ARG A 68 -10.75 -10.29 5.50
N ASN A 69 -10.24 -10.87 6.61
CA ASN A 69 -10.27 -12.30 6.82
C ASN A 69 -11.70 -12.83 7.01
N ASP A 70 -12.62 -12.01 7.52
CA ASP A 70 -14.04 -12.36 7.66
C ASP A 70 -14.77 -12.32 6.31
N TYR A 71 -14.38 -11.40 5.41
CA TYR A 71 -14.94 -11.30 4.06
C TYR A 71 -14.38 -12.34 3.08
N TYR A 72 -13.08 -12.64 3.23
CA TYR A 72 -12.39 -13.55 2.33
C TYR A 72 -11.32 -14.35 3.09
N GLU A 73 -11.72 -15.53 3.58
CA GLU A 73 -10.85 -16.40 4.38
C GLU A 73 -9.47 -16.68 3.77
N PRO A 74 -9.29 -16.84 2.42
CA PRO A 74 -7.99 -17.05 1.80
C PRO A 74 -7.08 -15.81 1.75
N TYR A 75 -7.55 -14.63 2.16
CA TYR A 75 -6.77 -13.39 2.13
C TYR A 75 -5.43 -13.53 2.85
N LYS A 76 -4.34 -13.23 2.14
CA LYS A 76 -2.95 -13.30 2.64
C LYS A 76 -2.48 -14.65 3.22
N LYS A 77 -3.27 -15.74 3.06
CA LYS A 77 -2.91 -17.08 3.59
C LYS A 77 -1.64 -17.67 2.95
N ASN A 78 -1.28 -17.22 1.76
CA ASN A 78 -0.07 -17.62 1.05
C ASN A 78 1.19 -16.88 1.52
N ARG A 79 1.06 -15.85 2.37
CA ARG A 79 2.22 -15.11 2.88
C ARG A 79 2.99 -15.95 3.90
N PRO A 80 4.32 -16.05 3.79
CA PRO A 80 5.13 -16.72 4.80
C PRO A 80 5.07 -15.97 6.13
N PRO A 81 5.21 -16.66 7.26
CA PRO A 81 5.29 -16.01 8.56
C PRO A 81 6.52 -15.10 8.65
N MET A 82 6.43 -14.07 9.48
CA MET A 82 7.55 -13.17 9.74
C MET A 82 8.77 -13.95 10.24
N PRO A 83 9.96 -13.78 9.64
CA PRO A 83 11.19 -14.40 10.09
C PRO A 83 11.48 -14.09 11.56
N ASN A 84 12.01 -15.07 12.32
CA ASN A 84 12.31 -14.88 13.74
C ASN A 84 13.36 -13.77 13.96
N GLU A 85 14.36 -13.68 13.08
CA GLU A 85 15.40 -12.65 13.09
C GLU A 85 14.82 -11.24 12.93
N LEU A 86 13.70 -11.10 12.23
CA LEU A 86 12.97 -9.82 12.14
C LEU A 86 12.10 -9.60 13.37
N ARG A 87 11.38 -10.64 13.79
CA ARG A 87 10.42 -10.57 14.90
C ARG A 87 11.05 -10.03 16.19
N VAL A 88 12.28 -10.45 16.52
CA VAL A 88 12.97 -10.00 17.72
C VAL A 88 13.44 -8.55 17.68
N GLN A 89 13.34 -7.88 16.53
CA GLN A 89 13.72 -6.48 16.35
C GLN A 89 12.53 -5.52 16.38
N ILE A 90 11.28 -6.02 16.32
CA ILE A 90 10.07 -5.18 16.20
C ILE A 90 9.94 -4.21 17.36
N ASP A 91 10.11 -4.69 18.60
CA ASP A 91 9.97 -3.85 19.79
C ASP A 91 11.06 -2.77 19.85
N ASP A 92 12.29 -3.09 19.44
CA ASP A 92 13.39 -2.11 19.34
C ASP A 92 13.07 -1.05 18.27
N ILE A 93 12.45 -1.44 17.14
CA ILE A 93 12.06 -0.52 16.06
C ILE A 93 10.92 0.41 16.50
N LYS A 94 9.91 -0.12 17.19
CA LYS A 94 8.81 0.70 17.74
C LYS A 94 9.34 1.69 18.76
N LYS A 95 10.18 1.25 19.69
CA LYS A 95 10.84 2.14 20.66
C LYS A 95 11.72 3.20 19.99
N LEU A 96 12.40 2.84 18.90
CA LEU A 96 13.16 3.79 18.11
C LEU A 96 12.27 4.86 17.49
N SER A 97 11.10 4.48 16.99
CA SER A 97 10.11 5.41 16.43
C SER A 97 9.60 6.42 17.50
N GLU A 98 9.36 5.95 18.72
CA GLU A 98 9.03 6.81 19.87
C GLU A 98 10.18 7.81 20.19
N LEU A 99 11.42 7.33 20.16
CA LEU A 99 12.61 8.19 20.40
C LEU A 99 12.82 9.24 19.31
N PHE A 100 12.34 9.02 18.10
CA PHE A 100 12.28 10.03 17.05
C PHE A 100 11.07 10.98 17.19
N CYS A 101 10.29 10.84 18.26
CA CYS A 101 9.12 11.66 18.56
C CYS A 101 8.01 11.55 17.49
N PHE A 102 7.86 10.39 16.85
CA PHE A 102 6.73 10.15 15.94
C PHE A 102 5.48 9.82 16.73
N SER A 103 4.32 10.29 16.21
CA SER A 103 3.06 9.67 16.57
C SER A 103 3.02 8.27 15.97
N ILE A 104 2.65 7.27 16.77
CA ILE A 104 2.56 5.88 16.34
C ILE A 104 1.11 5.47 16.37
N GLU A 105 0.64 4.91 15.26
CA GLU A 105 -0.70 4.36 15.12
C GLU A 105 -0.60 2.84 14.84
N GLU A 106 -1.33 2.06 15.60
CA GLU A 106 -1.46 0.61 15.45
C GLU A 106 -2.88 0.23 15.91
N VAL A 107 -3.76 -0.05 14.96
CA VAL A 107 -5.17 -0.27 15.24
C VAL A 107 -5.55 -1.73 15.02
N VAL A 108 -6.05 -2.39 16.06
CA VAL A 108 -6.45 -3.80 16.00
C VAL A 108 -7.66 -3.99 15.09
N GLY A 109 -7.62 -5.03 14.27
CA GLY A 109 -8.72 -5.41 13.37
C GLY A 109 -8.71 -4.75 12.01
N VAL A 110 -7.77 -3.83 11.75
CA VAL A 110 -7.54 -3.18 10.44
C VAL A 110 -6.07 -3.26 10.07
N GLU A 111 -5.74 -3.01 8.81
CA GLU A 111 -4.36 -2.95 8.34
C GLU A 111 -3.80 -1.53 8.41
N ALA A 112 -2.47 -1.40 8.37
CA ALA A 112 -1.80 -0.10 8.33
C ALA A 112 -2.32 0.77 7.16
N ASP A 113 -2.61 0.16 6.02
CA ASP A 113 -3.13 0.86 4.85
C ASP A 113 -4.50 1.51 5.10
N ASP A 114 -5.39 0.87 5.88
CA ASP A 114 -6.70 1.43 6.25
C ASP A 114 -6.53 2.66 7.15
N VAL A 115 -5.57 2.60 8.08
CA VAL A 115 -5.25 3.73 8.97
C VAL A 115 -4.63 4.88 8.16
N ILE A 116 -3.68 4.57 7.26
CA ILE A 116 -3.08 5.56 6.37
C ILE A 116 -4.16 6.22 5.50
N ALA A 117 -5.05 5.43 4.90
CA ALA A 117 -6.15 5.94 4.07
C ALA A 117 -7.05 6.88 4.87
N THR A 118 -7.47 6.46 6.08
CA THR A 118 -8.30 7.26 6.97
C THR A 118 -7.66 8.59 7.33
N LEU A 119 -6.37 8.58 7.66
CA LEU A 119 -5.63 9.81 8.00
C LEU A 119 -5.43 10.70 6.77
N ALA A 120 -5.08 10.09 5.62
CA ALA A 120 -4.89 10.82 4.37
C ALA A 120 -6.17 11.52 3.91
N GLU A 121 -7.31 10.83 3.93
CA GLU A 121 -8.61 11.43 3.59
C GLU A 121 -9.04 12.52 4.58
N LYS A 122 -8.82 12.28 5.87
CA LYS A 122 -9.18 13.25 6.91
C LYS A 122 -8.41 14.55 6.78
N PHE A 123 -7.09 14.48 6.61
CA PHE A 123 -6.21 15.64 6.60
C PHE A 123 -5.95 16.20 5.18
N GLY A 124 -6.06 15.38 4.14
CA GLY A 124 -5.80 15.80 2.77
C GLY A 124 -6.78 16.82 2.20
N LYS A 125 -7.91 17.04 2.88
CA LYS A 125 -8.87 18.10 2.53
C LYS A 125 -8.25 19.49 2.62
N ASP A 126 -7.43 19.72 3.66
CA ASP A 126 -6.90 21.04 4.00
C ASP A 126 -5.36 21.09 4.04
N LYS A 127 -4.69 19.94 3.97
CA LYS A 127 -3.23 19.80 4.12
C LYS A 127 -2.62 19.01 2.97
N LYS A 128 -1.36 19.29 2.69
CA LYS A 128 -0.54 18.50 1.78
C LYS A 128 0.03 17.28 2.51
N ILE A 129 -0.33 16.10 2.05
CA ILE A 129 0.06 14.83 2.64
C ILE A 129 1.07 14.11 1.76
N LEU A 130 2.15 13.63 2.36
CA LEU A 130 3.06 12.69 1.73
C LEU A 130 2.84 11.31 2.36
N ILE A 131 2.39 10.35 1.57
CA ILE A 131 2.34 8.94 1.97
C ILE A 131 3.67 8.31 1.60
N SER A 132 4.42 7.83 2.58
CA SER A 132 5.71 7.17 2.34
C SER A 132 5.54 5.65 2.46
N SER A 133 5.18 5.02 1.36
CA SER A 133 4.99 3.57 1.22
C SER A 133 5.33 3.12 -0.21
N PRO A 134 5.90 1.92 -0.40
CA PRO A 134 6.08 1.30 -1.71
C PRO A 134 4.79 0.65 -2.24
N ASP A 135 3.73 0.55 -1.43
CA ASP A 135 2.53 -0.19 -1.78
C ASP A 135 1.74 0.54 -2.88
N LYS A 136 1.51 -0.19 -4.00
CA LYS A 136 0.76 0.33 -5.14
C LYS A 136 -0.71 0.61 -4.81
N ASP A 137 -1.26 -0.08 -3.81
CA ASP A 137 -2.67 0.01 -3.47
C ASP A 137 -3.00 1.39 -2.88
N LEU A 138 -2.03 2.01 -2.20
CA LEU A 138 -2.14 3.36 -1.68
C LEU A 138 -2.14 4.46 -2.77
N THR A 139 -1.82 4.11 -4.04
CA THR A 139 -1.90 5.08 -5.15
C THR A 139 -3.34 5.54 -5.42
N GLN A 140 -4.35 4.79 -4.97
CA GLN A 140 -5.76 5.20 -5.03
C GLN A 140 -6.05 6.49 -4.23
N LEU A 141 -5.22 6.80 -3.23
CA LEU A 141 -5.37 7.96 -2.36
C LEU A 141 -4.77 9.24 -2.96
N VAL A 142 -4.04 9.13 -4.06
CA VAL A 142 -3.35 10.27 -4.69
C VAL A 142 -4.37 11.28 -5.20
N THR A 143 -4.12 12.55 -4.86
CA THR A 143 -4.91 13.72 -5.29
C THR A 143 -3.97 14.91 -5.46
N ASN A 144 -4.52 16.08 -5.77
CA ASN A 144 -3.74 17.33 -5.80
C ASN A 144 -3.05 17.65 -4.46
N ASN A 145 -3.60 17.18 -3.33
CA ASN A 145 -3.06 17.41 -1.98
C ASN A 145 -2.32 16.19 -1.41
N ILE A 146 -2.50 15.01 -1.98
CA ILE A 146 -1.91 13.77 -1.49
C ILE A 146 -0.98 13.20 -2.56
N ILE A 147 0.30 13.06 -2.22
CA ILE A 147 1.31 12.41 -3.06
C ILE A 147 1.84 11.19 -2.34
N GLN A 148 2.01 10.10 -3.07
CA GLN A 148 2.73 8.94 -2.55
C GLN A 148 4.20 8.99 -2.98
N HIS A 149 5.08 8.61 -2.09
CA HIS A 149 6.51 8.45 -2.32
C HIS A 149 6.94 7.01 -2.06
N ASN A 150 7.34 6.34 -3.11
CA ASN A 150 8.02 5.06 -2.97
C ASN A 150 9.49 5.31 -2.62
N SER A 151 9.81 5.21 -1.34
CA SER A 151 11.17 5.44 -0.85
C SER A 151 12.19 4.39 -1.33
N MET A 152 11.74 3.29 -1.99
CA MET A 152 12.62 2.28 -2.59
C MET A 152 13.17 2.72 -3.94
N SER A 153 12.27 3.08 -4.86
CA SER A 153 12.62 3.54 -6.21
C SER A 153 12.86 5.05 -6.26
N ASN A 154 12.56 5.77 -5.17
CA ASN A 154 12.57 7.23 -5.09
C ASN A 154 11.59 7.88 -6.09
N GLU A 155 10.51 7.17 -6.43
CA GLU A 155 9.45 7.67 -7.31
C GLU A 155 8.38 8.40 -6.51
N PHE A 156 7.87 9.47 -7.10
CA PHE A 156 6.74 10.23 -6.57
C PHE A 156 5.53 10.00 -7.44
N PHE A 157 4.44 9.56 -6.84
CA PHE A 157 3.17 9.31 -7.51
C PHE A 157 2.25 10.51 -7.27
N ASN A 158 2.10 11.33 -8.29
CA ASN A 158 1.02 12.31 -8.42
C ASN A 158 -0.03 11.76 -9.41
N GLU A 159 -1.12 12.45 -9.62
CA GLU A 159 -2.21 11.99 -10.52
C GLU A 159 -1.71 11.71 -11.95
N GLU A 160 -0.83 12.56 -12.49
CA GLU A 160 -0.27 12.40 -13.84
C GLU A 160 0.60 11.12 -13.94
N TYR A 161 1.46 10.89 -12.96
CA TYR A 161 2.31 9.70 -12.91
C TYR A 161 1.50 8.41 -12.71
N VAL A 162 0.43 8.45 -11.90
CA VAL A 162 -0.48 7.31 -11.73
C VAL A 162 -1.16 6.98 -13.05
N LEU A 163 -1.67 7.98 -13.76
CA LEU A 163 -2.29 7.81 -15.08
C LEU A 163 -1.29 7.25 -16.11
N GLU A 164 -0.07 7.75 -16.15
CA GLU A 164 0.99 7.24 -17.04
C GLU A 164 1.36 5.79 -16.73
N LYS A 165 1.53 5.47 -15.45
CA LYS A 165 2.03 4.16 -15.01
C LYS A 165 0.97 3.07 -15.08
N PHE A 166 -0.25 3.36 -14.67
CA PHE A 166 -1.34 2.37 -14.55
C PHE A 166 -2.37 2.45 -15.67
N GLY A 167 -2.39 3.55 -16.42
CA GLY A 167 -3.35 3.79 -17.51
C GLY A 167 -4.75 4.17 -17.02
N VAL A 168 -4.92 4.45 -15.74
CA VAL A 168 -6.17 4.86 -15.09
C VAL A 168 -5.89 6.00 -14.10
N SER A 169 -6.93 6.75 -13.74
CA SER A 169 -6.85 7.76 -12.69
C SER A 169 -6.77 7.13 -11.28
N PRO A 170 -6.25 7.84 -10.27
CA PRO A 170 -6.12 7.31 -8.91
C PRO A 170 -7.41 6.70 -8.35
N ASN A 171 -8.54 7.34 -8.55
CA ASN A 171 -9.85 6.85 -8.10
C ASN A 171 -10.33 5.55 -8.78
N GLN A 172 -9.67 5.11 -9.84
CA GLN A 172 -9.95 3.85 -10.53
C GLN A 172 -8.96 2.73 -10.18
N ILE A 173 -7.95 3.00 -9.33
CA ILE A 173 -6.93 2.01 -8.96
C ILE A 173 -7.54 0.80 -8.26
N SER A 174 -8.46 0.99 -7.31
CA SER A 174 -9.15 -0.13 -6.65
C SER A 174 -9.93 -1.01 -7.63
N GLU A 175 -10.62 -0.40 -8.59
CA GLU A 175 -11.33 -1.13 -9.64
C GLU A 175 -10.39 -1.86 -10.60
N LEU A 176 -9.25 -1.24 -10.94
CA LEU A 176 -8.19 -1.88 -11.72
C LEU A 176 -7.67 -3.13 -11.02
N LEU A 177 -7.34 -3.00 -9.72
CA LEU A 177 -6.83 -4.11 -8.91
C LEU A 177 -7.88 -5.20 -8.72
N ALA A 178 -9.15 -4.86 -8.54
CA ALA A 178 -10.23 -5.83 -8.47
C ALA A 178 -10.33 -6.69 -9.74
N LEU A 179 -10.15 -6.07 -10.93
CA LEU A 179 -10.18 -6.77 -12.21
C LEU A 179 -8.96 -7.67 -12.44
N VAL A 180 -7.78 -7.17 -12.08
CA VAL A 180 -6.49 -7.87 -12.30
C VAL A 180 -6.21 -8.91 -11.23
N GLY A 181 -6.68 -8.68 -10.01
CA GLY A 181 -6.36 -9.45 -8.82
C GLY A 181 -4.98 -9.13 -8.24
N ASP A 182 -4.70 -9.67 -7.07
CA ASP A 182 -3.40 -9.59 -6.42
C ASP A 182 -2.94 -10.96 -5.92
N LYS A 183 -1.88 -11.48 -6.57
CA LYS A 183 -1.31 -12.79 -6.19
C LYS A 183 -0.61 -12.75 -4.84
N ALA A 184 -0.05 -11.60 -4.43
CA ALA A 184 0.64 -11.46 -3.16
C ALA A 184 -0.36 -11.56 -2.00
N ASP A 185 -1.58 -11.07 -2.21
CA ASP A 185 -2.66 -11.09 -1.23
C ASP A 185 -3.66 -12.23 -1.43
N ASN A 186 -3.36 -13.10 -2.41
CA ASN A 186 -4.22 -14.23 -2.78
C ASN A 186 -5.62 -13.79 -3.24
N ILE A 187 -5.72 -12.63 -3.89
CA ILE A 187 -6.95 -12.09 -4.45
C ILE A 187 -7.05 -12.48 -5.92
N PRO A 188 -8.07 -13.24 -6.33
CA PRO A 188 -8.25 -13.62 -7.73
C PRO A 188 -8.70 -12.41 -8.57
N GLY A 189 -8.13 -12.26 -9.76
CA GLY A 189 -8.65 -11.38 -10.81
C GLY A 189 -9.36 -12.17 -11.90
N ILE A 190 -9.88 -11.47 -12.90
CA ILE A 190 -10.48 -12.10 -14.08
C ILE A 190 -9.42 -12.82 -14.91
N THR A 191 -9.67 -14.07 -15.24
CA THR A 191 -8.75 -14.91 -16.00
C THR A 191 -8.37 -14.27 -17.33
N LYS A 192 -7.06 -14.17 -17.60
CA LYS A 192 -6.45 -13.52 -18.79
C LYS A 192 -6.65 -12.00 -18.87
N VAL A 193 -7.13 -11.35 -17.83
CA VAL A 193 -7.20 -9.89 -17.75
C VAL A 193 -5.98 -9.37 -16.97
N GLY A 194 -5.17 -8.57 -17.61
CA GLY A 194 -4.04 -7.85 -17.01
C GLY A 194 -4.27 -6.34 -17.05
N ASN A 195 -3.32 -5.57 -16.50
CA ASN A 195 -3.43 -4.11 -16.36
C ASN A 195 -3.88 -3.40 -17.64
N LYS A 196 -3.33 -3.75 -18.81
CA LYS A 196 -3.69 -3.09 -20.06
C LYS A 196 -5.15 -3.31 -20.46
N THR A 197 -5.66 -4.53 -20.28
CA THR A 197 -7.06 -4.85 -20.60
C THR A 197 -8.01 -4.20 -19.60
N ALA A 198 -7.71 -4.28 -18.31
CA ALA A 198 -8.50 -3.66 -17.25
C ALA A 198 -8.54 -2.13 -17.40
N ALA A 199 -7.39 -1.48 -17.61
CA ALA A 199 -7.32 -0.04 -17.83
C ALA A 199 -8.12 0.38 -19.07
N LYS A 200 -8.01 -0.36 -20.19
CA LYS A 200 -8.81 -0.09 -21.39
C LYS A 200 -10.30 -0.13 -21.08
N TRP A 201 -10.76 -1.15 -20.35
CA TRP A 201 -12.17 -1.28 -19.99
C TRP A 201 -12.66 -0.15 -19.10
N LEU A 202 -11.89 0.19 -18.06
CA LEU A 202 -12.24 1.26 -17.14
C LEU A 202 -12.28 2.63 -17.85
N ASN A 203 -11.35 2.88 -18.78
CA ASN A 203 -11.37 4.09 -19.59
C ASN A 203 -12.57 4.16 -20.55
N GLN A 204 -13.02 3.02 -21.08
CA GLN A 204 -14.17 2.95 -21.99
C GLN A 204 -15.51 3.10 -21.25
N HIS A 205 -15.64 2.49 -20.06
CA HIS A 205 -16.91 2.41 -19.33
C HIS A 205 -16.97 3.37 -18.14
N GLY A 206 -15.84 3.99 -17.76
CA GLY A 206 -15.72 4.97 -16.68
C GLY A 206 -15.63 4.36 -15.29
N SER A 207 -16.28 3.21 -15.04
CA SER A 207 -16.27 2.50 -13.76
C SER A 207 -16.48 0.99 -13.92
N LEU A 208 -16.12 0.23 -12.88
CA LEU A 208 -16.40 -1.21 -12.82
C LEU A 208 -17.89 -1.52 -12.89
N ASP A 209 -18.73 -0.76 -12.20
CA ASP A 209 -20.19 -0.96 -12.25
C ASP A 209 -20.77 -0.79 -13.66
N ASN A 210 -20.30 0.21 -14.40
CA ASN A 210 -20.71 0.40 -15.78
C ASN A 210 -20.14 -0.68 -16.69
N LEU A 211 -18.89 -1.08 -16.49
CA LEU A 211 -18.31 -2.23 -17.20
C LEU A 211 -19.16 -3.49 -17.04
N LEU A 212 -19.59 -3.78 -15.82
CA LEU A 212 -20.41 -4.97 -15.52
C LEU A 212 -21.80 -4.91 -16.18
N LYS A 213 -22.41 -3.73 -16.30
CA LYS A 213 -23.68 -3.54 -17.04
C LYS A 213 -23.54 -3.84 -18.54
N HIS A 214 -22.35 -3.59 -19.12
CA HIS A 214 -22.06 -3.80 -20.53
C HIS A 214 -21.20 -5.04 -20.81
N ALA A 215 -21.11 -5.97 -19.83
CA ALA A 215 -20.27 -7.16 -19.95
C ALA A 215 -20.62 -8.04 -21.15
N ASP A 216 -21.88 -8.02 -21.60
CA ASP A 216 -22.35 -8.81 -22.76
C ASP A 216 -21.86 -8.24 -24.11
N GLU A 217 -21.47 -6.96 -24.14
CA GLU A 217 -20.92 -6.29 -25.32
C GLU A 217 -19.43 -6.60 -25.52
N ILE A 218 -18.74 -7.12 -24.49
CA ILE A 218 -17.32 -7.44 -24.54
C ILE A 218 -17.13 -8.80 -25.21
N THR A 219 -16.52 -8.78 -26.39
CA THR A 219 -16.29 -9.97 -27.22
C THR A 219 -15.00 -10.70 -26.85
N GLY A 220 -14.91 -11.96 -27.29
CA GLY A 220 -13.73 -12.81 -27.11
C GLY A 220 -13.62 -13.44 -25.72
N VAL A 221 -12.52 -14.18 -25.53
CA VAL A 221 -12.30 -15.00 -24.33
C VAL A 221 -12.30 -14.19 -23.03
N VAL A 222 -11.77 -12.95 -23.06
CA VAL A 222 -11.73 -12.10 -21.86
C VAL A 222 -13.13 -11.59 -21.46
N GLY A 223 -14.02 -11.34 -22.45
CA GLY A 223 -15.41 -10.99 -22.18
C GLY A 223 -16.20 -12.16 -21.61
N GLU A 224 -15.96 -13.38 -22.13
CA GLU A 224 -16.53 -14.60 -21.58
C GLU A 224 -16.07 -14.84 -20.13
N ASN A 225 -14.78 -14.70 -19.86
CA ASN A 225 -14.25 -14.82 -18.51
C ASN A 225 -14.86 -13.76 -17.56
N LEU A 226 -14.99 -12.50 -18.00
CA LEU A 226 -15.62 -11.45 -17.21
C LEU A 226 -17.07 -11.85 -16.81
N ARG A 227 -17.87 -12.33 -17.75
CA ARG A 227 -19.26 -12.76 -17.47
C ARG A 227 -19.32 -13.92 -16.48
N ASN A 228 -18.40 -14.88 -16.61
CA ASN A 228 -18.38 -16.09 -15.77
C ASN A 228 -17.80 -15.85 -14.38
N GLU A 229 -16.91 -14.86 -14.22
CA GLU A 229 -16.10 -14.66 -13.02
C GLU A 229 -16.43 -13.36 -12.28
N LYS A 230 -17.41 -12.57 -12.73
CA LYS A 230 -17.72 -11.23 -12.18
C LYS A 230 -18.22 -11.21 -10.73
N ASP A 231 -18.71 -12.30 -10.21
CA ASP A 231 -19.42 -12.34 -8.92
C ASP A 231 -18.52 -11.97 -7.73
N PHE A 232 -17.21 -12.22 -7.82
CA PHE A 232 -16.28 -11.88 -6.76
C PHE A 232 -15.73 -10.44 -6.86
N LEU A 233 -15.92 -9.74 -7.96
CA LEU A 233 -15.30 -8.43 -8.20
C LEU A 233 -15.72 -7.38 -7.16
N LYS A 234 -16.99 -7.38 -6.75
CA LYS A 234 -17.47 -6.44 -5.71
C LYS A 234 -16.81 -6.69 -4.37
N ARG A 235 -16.53 -7.96 -4.04
CA ARG A 235 -15.76 -8.31 -2.83
C ARG A 235 -14.32 -7.81 -2.91
N ASN A 236 -13.71 -7.83 -4.08
CA ASN A 236 -12.31 -7.41 -4.28
C ASN A 236 -12.10 -5.88 -4.17
N LEU A 237 -13.18 -5.10 -4.03
CA LEU A 237 -13.09 -3.65 -3.79
C LEU A 237 -12.86 -3.30 -2.31
N PHE A 238 -12.96 -4.29 -1.40
CA PHE A 238 -12.71 -4.13 0.03
C PHE A 238 -11.27 -4.55 0.36
#